data_1874658b42796d5cfcab7f4e2ae79a4f
#
_entry.id   1874658b42796d5cfcab7f4e2ae79a4f
#
_cell.length_a   1.000
_cell.length_b   1.000
_cell.length_c   1.000
_cell.angle_alpha   90.00
_cell.angle_beta   90.00
_cell.angle_gamma   90.00
#
_symmetry.space_group_name_H-M   'P 1'
#
loop_
_entity.id
_entity.type
_entity.pdbx_description
1 polymer ?
#
loop_
_entity_poly.entity_id
_entity_poly.type
_entity_poly.pdbx_seq_one_letter_code
_entity_poly.pdbx_strand_id
1 'polypeptide(L)'
;MTVPEAATTEDVPATEDVPLDTPEASAAWVAEQVAGELRDAYLTVAAAAALLERTGAGSAHPELRQARRCGEDALDLANHAEQLLGGGIRRLHERAGRADVTSIGQVAGTLTVSRTQLAEVADRIAGLPDRLRTAERRLRDVVDPDFAIEVVTEQWSRAAEQLGLMTASLTEAGGALTSYTDRLTGATS
;
A
#
# COMPACT_ATOMS: atom_id res chain seq x y z
N MET A 1 -53.47 1.05 -36.13
CA MET A 1 -52.41 1.99 -35.75
C MET A 1 -51.56 1.29 -34.74
N THR A 2 -50.47 0.74 -35.22
CA THR A 2 -49.54 -0.07 -34.44
C THR A 2 -48.29 0.77 -34.22
N VAL A 3 -47.95 1.06 -32.98
CA VAL A 3 -46.76 1.80 -32.60
C VAL A 3 -45.60 0.79 -32.42
N PRO A 4 -44.45 0.96 -33.05
CA PRO A 4 -43.29 0.12 -32.77
C PRO A 4 -42.58 0.62 -31.52
N GLU A 5 -42.43 -0.26 -30.54
CA GLU A 5 -41.62 -0.13 -29.33
C GLU A 5 -40.14 -0.27 -29.72
N ALA A 6 -39.41 0.84 -29.64
CA ALA A 6 -37.97 0.86 -29.84
C ALA A 6 -37.28 0.40 -28.55
N ALA A 7 -36.77 -0.82 -28.56
CA ALA A 7 -35.87 -1.32 -27.53
C ALA A 7 -34.50 -0.63 -27.65
N THR A 8 -34.23 0.30 -26.76
CA THR A 8 -32.91 0.88 -26.59
C THR A 8 -32.06 -0.15 -25.85
N THR A 9 -31.20 -0.86 -26.57
CA THR A 9 -30.15 -1.70 -25.99
C THR A 9 -29.08 -0.75 -25.44
N GLU A 10 -29.07 -0.58 -24.13
CA GLU A 10 -27.97 0.07 -23.41
C GLU A 10 -26.71 -0.78 -23.61
N ASP A 11 -25.79 -0.26 -24.40
CA ASP A 11 -24.48 -0.80 -24.64
C ASP A 11 -23.64 -0.56 -23.33
N VAL A 12 -23.69 -1.55 -22.42
CA VAL A 12 -22.82 -1.58 -21.24
C VAL A 12 -21.40 -1.79 -21.77
N PRO A 13 -20.46 -0.85 -21.58
CA PRO A 13 -19.08 -1.07 -21.98
C PRO A 13 -18.57 -2.32 -21.27
N ALA A 14 -18.23 -3.33 -22.03
CA ALA A 14 -17.55 -4.51 -21.53
C ALA A 14 -16.31 -4.05 -20.77
N THR A 15 -16.26 -4.32 -19.48
CA THR A 15 -15.05 -4.17 -18.68
C THR A 15 -14.02 -5.07 -19.36
N GLU A 16 -13.06 -4.47 -20.08
CA GLU A 16 -11.95 -5.20 -20.68
C GLU A 16 -11.24 -5.96 -19.54
N ASP A 17 -11.47 -7.26 -19.51
CA ASP A 17 -10.70 -8.21 -18.70
C ASP A 17 -9.25 -8.10 -19.19
N VAL A 18 -8.45 -7.26 -18.53
CA VAL A 18 -7.01 -7.18 -18.79
C VAL A 18 -6.45 -8.55 -18.44
N PRO A 19 -5.90 -9.30 -19.41
CA PRO A 19 -5.37 -10.62 -19.12
C PRO A 19 -4.25 -10.48 -18.08
N LEU A 20 -4.44 -11.13 -16.92
CA LEU A 20 -3.47 -11.19 -15.81
C LEU A 20 -2.20 -12.01 -16.20
N ASP A 21 -2.08 -12.38 -17.47
CA ASP A 21 -1.01 -13.25 -17.96
C ASP A 21 0.35 -12.55 -18.10
N THR A 22 0.42 -11.24 -17.91
CA THR A 22 1.70 -10.51 -17.97
C THR A 22 2.21 -10.19 -16.56
N PRO A 23 3.53 -10.30 -16.31
CA PRO A 23 4.12 -9.94 -15.01
C PRO A 23 3.86 -8.50 -14.60
N GLU A 24 3.73 -7.59 -15.58
CA GLU A 24 3.39 -6.19 -15.36
C GLU A 24 1.98 -6.03 -14.81
N ALA A 25 1.00 -6.73 -15.41
CA ALA A 25 -0.38 -6.71 -14.95
C ALA A 25 -0.50 -7.34 -13.55
N SER A 26 0.20 -8.45 -13.30
CA SER A 26 0.26 -9.08 -11.98
C SER A 26 0.89 -8.16 -10.94
N ALA A 27 2.01 -7.49 -11.26
CA ALA A 27 2.66 -6.55 -10.35
C ALA A 27 1.80 -5.30 -10.11
N ALA A 28 1.09 -4.80 -11.13
CA ALA A 28 0.15 -3.69 -10.97
C ALA A 28 -1.00 -4.07 -10.04
N TRP A 29 -1.59 -5.24 -10.23
CA TRP A 29 -2.65 -5.75 -9.38
C TRP A 29 -2.20 -5.90 -7.90
N VAL A 30 -1.03 -6.49 -7.65
CA VAL A 30 -0.46 -6.59 -6.28
C VAL A 30 -0.26 -5.20 -5.69
N ALA A 31 0.29 -4.26 -6.46
CA ALA A 31 0.51 -2.90 -6.00
C ALA A 31 -0.81 -2.18 -5.66
N GLU A 32 -1.89 -2.41 -6.41
CA GLU A 32 -3.22 -1.87 -6.13
C GLU A 32 -3.83 -2.45 -4.86
N GLN A 33 -3.72 -3.78 -4.66
CA GLN A 33 -4.14 -4.41 -3.42
C GLN A 33 -3.41 -3.82 -2.22
N VAL A 34 -2.09 -3.71 -2.30
CA VAL A 34 -1.27 -3.10 -1.24
C VAL A 34 -1.64 -1.64 -1.01
N ALA A 35 -1.98 -0.87 -2.05
CA ALA A 35 -2.43 0.52 -1.90
C ALA A 35 -3.75 0.62 -1.13
N GLY A 36 -4.69 -0.30 -1.39
CA GLY A 36 -5.95 -0.41 -0.65
C GLY A 36 -5.71 -0.74 0.83
N GLU A 37 -4.93 -1.79 1.09
CA GLU A 37 -4.60 -2.23 2.44
C GLU A 37 -3.80 -1.18 3.23
N LEU A 38 -2.88 -0.46 2.57
CA LEU A 38 -2.12 0.63 3.17
C LEU A 38 -3.03 1.77 3.60
N ARG A 39 -4.05 2.09 2.79
CA ARG A 39 -5.06 3.09 3.13
C ARG A 39 -5.89 2.67 4.34
N ASP A 40 -6.30 1.41 4.40
CA ASP A 40 -7.06 0.87 5.53
C ASP A 40 -6.21 0.86 6.81
N ALA A 41 -4.94 0.48 6.73
CA ALA A 41 -4.01 0.56 7.84
C ALA A 41 -3.80 2.02 8.30
N TYR A 42 -3.65 2.96 7.35
CA TYR A 42 -3.56 4.39 7.63
C TYR A 42 -4.78 4.90 8.40
N LEU A 43 -5.99 4.60 7.93
CA LEU A 43 -7.23 5.01 8.58
C LEU A 43 -7.36 4.42 10.00
N THR A 44 -6.93 3.18 10.19
CA THR A 44 -6.90 2.52 11.49
C THR A 44 -5.96 3.22 12.45
N VAL A 45 -4.75 3.54 12.02
CA VAL A 45 -3.75 4.27 12.84
C VAL A 45 -4.22 5.69 13.13
N ALA A 46 -4.82 6.39 12.15
CA ALA A 46 -5.35 7.73 12.32
C ALA A 46 -6.51 7.77 13.33
N ALA A 47 -7.43 6.81 13.25
CA ALA A 47 -8.54 6.70 14.20
C ALA A 47 -8.04 6.45 15.63
N ALA A 48 -7.05 5.57 15.79
CA ALA A 48 -6.40 5.28 17.07
C ALA A 48 -5.67 6.52 17.62
N ALA A 49 -4.94 7.26 16.78
CA ALA A 49 -4.27 8.50 17.17
C ALA A 49 -5.28 9.58 17.62
N ALA A 50 -6.39 9.73 16.89
CA ALA A 50 -7.46 10.65 17.26
C ALA A 50 -8.18 10.25 18.57
N LEU A 51 -8.33 8.95 18.84
CA LEU A 51 -8.85 8.46 20.11
C LEU A 51 -7.88 8.82 21.25
N LEU A 52 -6.59 8.54 21.05
CA LEU A 52 -5.55 8.86 22.03
C LEU A 52 -5.46 10.37 22.30
N GLU A 53 -5.68 11.21 21.31
CA GLU A 53 -5.72 12.65 21.48
C GLU A 53 -6.89 13.11 22.35
N ARG A 54 -8.09 12.57 22.11
CA ARG A 54 -9.29 12.89 22.89
C ARG A 54 -9.19 12.43 24.34
N THR A 55 -8.67 11.24 24.57
CA THR A 55 -8.54 10.68 25.93
C THR A 55 -7.36 11.25 26.69
N GLY A 56 -6.27 11.59 25.98
CA GLY A 56 -5.09 12.24 26.55
C GLY A 56 -5.16 13.77 26.63
N ALA A 57 -6.28 14.38 26.23
CA ALA A 57 -6.47 15.83 26.30
C ALA A 57 -6.37 16.31 27.74
N GLY A 58 -5.34 17.09 28.04
CA GLY A 58 -5.05 17.58 29.41
C GLY A 58 -4.03 16.75 30.19
N SER A 59 -3.62 15.58 29.70
CA SER A 59 -2.52 14.82 30.30
C SER A 59 -1.16 15.37 29.91
N ALA A 60 -0.37 15.78 30.91
CA ALA A 60 1.01 16.24 30.70
C ALA A 60 2.02 15.09 30.62
N HIS A 61 1.56 13.81 30.59
CA HIS A 61 2.44 12.66 30.66
C HIS A 61 3.40 12.58 29.47
N PRO A 62 4.73 12.53 29.67
CA PRO A 62 5.71 12.60 28.60
C PRO A 62 5.60 11.43 27.60
N GLU A 63 5.26 10.24 28.10
CA GLU A 63 5.15 9.02 27.27
C GLU A 63 3.92 9.08 26.34
N LEU A 64 2.78 9.61 26.81
CA LEU A 64 1.62 9.85 25.95
C LEU A 64 1.96 10.78 24.78
N ARG A 65 2.71 11.86 25.04
CA ARG A 65 3.19 12.76 23.99
C ARG A 65 4.13 12.06 23.02
N GLN A 66 5.00 11.20 23.55
CA GLN A 66 5.93 10.44 22.70
C GLN A 66 5.21 9.40 21.85
N ALA A 67 4.22 8.67 22.40
CA ALA A 67 3.40 7.74 21.66
C ALA A 67 2.62 8.43 20.52
N ARG A 68 2.03 9.61 20.80
CA ARG A 68 1.40 10.43 19.75
C ARG A 68 2.36 10.75 18.61
N ARG A 69 3.55 11.28 18.92
CA ARG A 69 4.56 11.57 17.89
C ARG A 69 4.92 10.34 17.06
N CYS A 70 5.08 9.18 17.69
CA CYS A 70 5.32 7.94 16.95
C CYS A 70 4.16 7.57 16.00
N GLY A 71 2.91 7.82 16.41
CA GLY A 71 1.74 7.64 15.57
C GLY A 71 1.70 8.64 14.40
N GLU A 72 1.97 9.92 14.65
CA GLU A 72 2.07 10.98 13.64
C GLU A 72 3.18 10.66 12.63
N ASP A 73 4.37 10.30 13.08
CA ASP A 73 5.48 9.86 12.22
C ASP A 73 5.12 8.65 11.36
N ALA A 74 4.35 7.70 11.90
CA ALA A 74 3.88 6.54 11.15
C ALA A 74 2.89 6.93 10.05
N LEU A 75 1.97 7.87 10.33
CA LEU A 75 1.02 8.39 9.34
C LEU A 75 1.72 9.13 8.21
N ASP A 76 2.72 9.95 8.50
CA ASP A 76 3.51 10.68 7.49
C ASP A 76 4.25 9.71 6.56
N LEU A 77 4.84 8.66 7.11
CA LEU A 77 5.52 7.63 6.33
C LEU A 77 4.54 6.83 5.46
N ALA A 78 3.38 6.45 6.00
CA ALA A 78 2.36 5.74 5.25
C ALA A 78 1.83 6.58 4.07
N ASN A 79 1.54 7.87 4.29
CA ASN A 79 1.11 8.78 3.25
C ASN A 79 2.18 8.92 2.14
N HIS A 80 3.44 9.03 2.50
CA HIS A 80 4.52 9.08 1.52
C HIS A 80 4.67 7.76 0.73
N ALA A 81 4.54 6.62 1.39
CA ALA A 81 4.54 5.31 0.74
C ALA A 81 3.36 5.16 -0.24
N GLU A 82 2.16 5.63 0.11
CA GLU A 82 0.99 5.64 -0.79
C GLU A 82 1.25 6.47 -2.05
N GLN A 83 1.85 7.65 -1.92
CA GLN A 83 2.20 8.50 -3.06
C GLN A 83 3.18 7.82 -4.02
N LEU A 84 4.22 7.18 -3.50
CA LEU A 84 5.20 6.43 -4.30
C LEU A 84 4.55 5.24 -5.00
N LEU A 85 3.71 4.50 -4.27
CA LEU A 85 3.00 3.33 -4.79
C LEU A 85 2.05 3.72 -5.93
N GLY A 86 1.27 4.80 -5.75
CA GLY A 86 0.40 5.35 -6.81
C GLY A 86 1.18 5.78 -8.06
N GLY A 87 2.39 6.31 -7.89
CA GLY A 87 3.30 6.60 -8.99
C GLY A 87 3.77 5.34 -9.73
N GLY A 88 4.07 4.28 -9.00
CA GLY A 88 4.47 2.97 -9.55
C GLY A 88 3.35 2.29 -10.33
N ILE A 89 2.16 2.21 -9.74
CA ILE A 89 0.95 1.64 -10.35
C ILE A 89 0.66 2.32 -11.69
N ARG A 90 0.61 3.66 -11.71
CA ARG A 90 0.33 4.42 -12.93
C ARG A 90 1.30 4.07 -14.06
N ARG A 91 2.60 3.94 -13.78
CA ARG A 91 3.60 3.57 -14.79
C ARG A 91 3.42 2.14 -15.30
N LEU A 92 3.07 1.21 -14.42
CA LEU A 92 2.78 -0.18 -14.81
C LEU A 92 1.57 -0.22 -15.75
N HIS A 93 0.50 0.52 -15.47
CA HIS A 93 -0.68 0.62 -16.34
C HIS A 93 -0.41 1.32 -17.66
N GLU A 94 0.30 2.45 -17.63
CA GLU A 94 0.71 3.14 -18.85
C GLU A 94 1.52 2.23 -19.78
N ARG A 95 2.25 1.29 -19.20
CA ARG A 95 3.02 0.31 -19.95
C ARG A 95 2.16 -0.82 -20.48
N ALA A 96 1.29 -1.41 -19.66
CA ALA A 96 0.38 -2.49 -20.07
C ALA A 96 -0.56 -2.05 -21.21
N GLY A 97 -0.95 -0.76 -21.25
CA GLY A 97 -1.81 -0.21 -22.29
C GLY A 97 -1.13 0.15 -23.61
N ARG A 98 0.22 0.11 -23.69
CA ARG A 98 0.97 0.43 -24.91
C ARG A 98 1.39 -0.84 -25.64
N ALA A 99 0.58 -1.27 -26.61
CA ALA A 99 0.90 -2.38 -27.52
C ALA A 99 1.92 -1.99 -28.64
N ASP A 100 2.41 -0.74 -28.68
CA ASP A 100 3.31 -0.27 -29.72
C ASP A 100 4.73 -0.84 -29.57
N VAL A 101 5.35 -1.08 -30.74
CA VAL A 101 6.68 -1.68 -30.95
C VAL A 101 7.75 -0.96 -30.14
N THR A 102 7.85 -1.30 -28.87
CA THR A 102 8.85 -0.75 -27.97
C THR A 102 10.04 -1.72 -27.95
N SER A 103 11.26 -1.21 -28.04
CA SER A 103 12.44 -2.08 -27.98
C SER A 103 12.52 -2.81 -26.62
N ILE A 104 13.04 -4.05 -26.63
CA ILE A 104 13.27 -4.84 -25.41
C ILE A 104 13.98 -4.02 -24.33
N GLY A 105 14.94 -3.18 -24.73
CA GLY A 105 15.67 -2.31 -23.81
C GLY A 105 14.80 -1.25 -23.12
N GLN A 106 13.79 -0.71 -23.80
CA GLN A 106 12.84 0.25 -23.20
C GLN A 106 11.89 -0.46 -22.23
N VAL A 107 11.47 -1.68 -22.56
CA VAL A 107 10.67 -2.52 -21.65
C VAL A 107 11.46 -2.78 -20.37
N ALA A 108 12.67 -3.32 -20.50
CA ALA A 108 13.54 -3.63 -19.38
C ALA A 108 13.84 -2.39 -18.51
N GLY A 109 14.04 -1.22 -19.15
CA GLY A 109 14.23 0.03 -18.43
C GLY A 109 13.04 0.45 -17.59
N THR A 110 11.82 0.36 -18.14
CA THR A 110 10.58 0.70 -17.41
C THR A 110 10.34 -0.25 -16.23
N LEU A 111 10.53 -1.56 -16.45
CA LEU A 111 10.39 -2.57 -15.40
C LEU A 111 11.41 -2.36 -14.28
N THR A 112 12.64 -2.01 -14.61
CA THR A 112 13.68 -1.69 -13.62
C THR A 112 13.28 -0.49 -12.74
N VAL A 113 12.72 0.57 -13.34
CA VAL A 113 12.24 1.74 -12.60
C VAL A 113 11.08 1.37 -11.69
N SER A 114 10.09 0.62 -12.20
CA SER A 114 8.94 0.17 -11.39
C SER A 114 9.38 -0.71 -10.23
N ARG A 115 10.29 -1.66 -10.46
CA ARG A 115 10.90 -2.49 -9.42
C ARG A 115 11.57 -1.66 -8.33
N THR A 116 12.38 -0.68 -8.73
CA THR A 116 13.07 0.20 -7.77
C THR A 116 12.07 0.95 -6.90
N GLN A 117 10.97 1.41 -7.47
CA GLN A 117 9.92 2.09 -6.70
C GLN A 117 9.18 1.16 -5.75
N LEU A 118 8.83 -0.07 -6.17
CA LEU A 118 8.21 -1.05 -5.28
C LEU A 118 9.15 -1.40 -4.12
N ALA A 119 10.45 -1.55 -4.38
CA ALA A 119 11.45 -1.78 -3.34
C ALA A 119 11.54 -0.60 -2.37
N GLU A 120 11.54 0.65 -2.86
CA GLU A 120 11.56 1.83 -2.01
C GLU A 120 10.30 1.93 -1.13
N VAL A 121 9.13 1.57 -1.66
CA VAL A 121 7.88 1.49 -0.88
C VAL A 121 7.99 0.41 0.18
N ALA A 122 8.46 -0.79 -0.18
CA ALA A 122 8.65 -1.91 0.75
C ALA A 122 9.58 -1.52 1.91
N ASP A 123 10.72 -0.89 1.63
CA ASP A 123 11.68 -0.43 2.64
C ASP A 123 11.05 0.60 3.60
N ARG A 124 10.22 1.50 3.08
CA ARG A 124 9.51 2.50 3.90
C ARG A 124 8.45 1.86 4.79
N ILE A 125 7.65 0.96 4.23
CA ILE A 125 6.62 0.23 4.99
C ILE A 125 7.26 -0.67 6.05
N ALA A 126 8.39 -1.31 5.75
CA ALA A 126 9.08 -2.21 6.68
C ALA A 126 9.44 -1.56 8.03
N GLY A 127 9.68 -0.25 8.06
CA GLY A 127 9.95 0.49 9.29
C GLY A 127 8.72 0.85 10.14
N LEU A 128 7.51 0.77 9.56
CA LEU A 128 6.28 1.19 10.24
C LEU A 128 5.84 0.22 11.37
N PRO A 129 5.89 -1.11 11.19
CA PRO A 129 5.52 -2.05 12.26
C PRO A 129 6.28 -1.83 13.55
N ASP A 130 7.59 -1.61 13.47
CA ASP A 130 8.43 -1.42 14.66
C ASP A 130 8.16 -0.10 15.37
N ARG A 131 7.81 0.95 14.61
CA ARG A 131 7.39 2.24 15.19
C ARG A 131 6.06 2.10 15.94
N LEU A 132 5.07 1.43 15.33
CA LEU A 132 3.76 1.18 15.95
C LEU A 132 3.91 0.30 17.20
N ARG A 133 4.67 -0.79 17.15
CA ARG A 133 4.96 -1.66 18.30
C ARG A 133 5.70 -0.91 19.42
N THR A 134 6.57 0.03 19.05
CA THR A 134 7.27 0.87 20.03
C THR A 134 6.32 1.83 20.70
N ALA A 135 5.42 2.47 19.95
CA ALA A 135 4.38 3.33 20.48
C ALA A 135 3.41 2.56 21.39
N GLU A 136 2.99 1.37 20.96
CA GLU A 136 2.15 0.46 21.71
C GLU A 136 2.77 0.09 23.08
N ARG A 137 4.02 -0.37 23.09
CA ARG A 137 4.73 -0.71 24.35
C ARG A 137 4.78 0.48 25.30
N ARG A 138 5.10 1.67 24.81
CA ARG A 138 5.16 2.89 25.62
C ARG A 138 3.81 3.26 26.22
N LEU A 139 2.71 3.03 25.51
CA LEU A 139 1.37 3.25 26.05
C LEU A 139 1.03 2.26 27.17
N ARG A 140 1.39 1.00 27.02
CA ARG A 140 1.15 -0.04 28.03
C ARG A 140 1.97 0.17 29.30
N ASP A 141 3.20 0.68 29.18
CA ASP A 141 4.10 0.85 30.33
C ASP A 141 3.69 2.03 31.23
N VAL A 142 2.85 2.94 30.79
CA VAL A 142 2.68 4.24 31.41
C VAL A 142 1.32 4.48 32.03
N VAL A 143 0.29 3.76 31.60
CA VAL A 143 -1.09 4.08 31.96
C VAL A 143 -1.76 2.85 32.53
N ASP A 144 -2.46 3.04 33.66
CA ASP A 144 -3.46 2.05 34.11
C ASP A 144 -4.36 1.72 32.90
N PRO A 145 -4.64 0.45 32.63
CA PRO A 145 -5.35 0.02 31.44
C PRO A 145 -6.74 0.65 31.40
N ASP A 146 -6.83 1.78 30.71
CA ASP A 146 -8.08 2.40 30.33
C ASP A 146 -8.53 1.75 29.01
N PHE A 147 -9.83 1.50 28.87
CA PHE A 147 -10.44 0.90 27.68
C PHE A 147 -10.00 1.58 26.39
N ALA A 148 -9.83 2.90 26.38
CA ALA A 148 -9.38 3.64 25.21
C ALA A 148 -7.94 3.26 24.79
N ILE A 149 -7.06 3.02 25.73
CA ILE A 149 -5.66 2.63 25.47
C ILE A 149 -5.59 1.19 24.98
N GLU A 150 -6.39 0.31 25.54
CA GLU A 150 -6.51 -1.07 25.04
C GLU A 150 -6.95 -1.10 23.56
N VAL A 151 -7.96 -0.32 23.19
CA VAL A 151 -8.44 -0.22 21.81
C VAL A 151 -7.34 0.35 20.89
N VAL A 152 -6.62 1.39 21.30
CA VAL A 152 -5.53 1.98 20.52
C VAL A 152 -4.40 0.97 20.31
N THR A 153 -3.96 0.29 21.35
CA THR A 153 -2.86 -0.68 21.27
C THR A 153 -3.23 -1.87 20.40
N GLU A 154 -4.46 -2.37 20.47
CA GLU A 154 -4.96 -3.45 19.62
C GLU A 154 -5.00 -3.02 18.13
N GLN A 155 -5.50 -1.81 17.84
CA GLN A 155 -5.54 -1.29 16.47
C GLN A 155 -4.14 -1.11 15.88
N TRP A 156 -3.18 -0.60 16.67
CA TRP A 156 -1.80 -0.45 16.22
C TRP A 156 -1.10 -1.80 16.01
N SER A 157 -1.39 -2.79 16.85
CA SER A 157 -0.88 -4.16 16.68
C SER A 157 -1.35 -4.78 15.36
N ARG A 158 -2.65 -4.69 15.08
CA ARG A 158 -3.24 -5.18 13.82
C ARG A 158 -2.66 -4.46 12.59
N ALA A 159 -2.54 -3.14 12.66
CA ALA A 159 -1.93 -2.36 11.58
C ALA A 159 -0.46 -2.76 11.34
N ALA A 160 0.30 -3.03 12.40
CA ALA A 160 1.69 -3.49 12.30
C ALA A 160 1.80 -4.87 11.64
N GLU A 161 0.90 -5.79 11.94
CA GLU A 161 0.85 -7.12 11.29
C GLU A 161 0.52 -6.99 9.80
N GLN A 162 -0.49 -6.21 9.46
CA GLN A 162 -0.91 -5.98 8.08
C GLN A 162 0.20 -5.33 7.25
N LEU A 163 0.89 -4.32 7.78
CA LEU A 163 2.05 -3.70 7.13
C LEU A 163 3.21 -4.68 6.89
N GLY A 164 3.41 -5.65 7.79
CA GLY A 164 4.38 -6.73 7.59
C GLY A 164 4.04 -7.61 6.39
N LEU A 165 2.77 -7.97 6.22
CA LEU A 165 2.30 -8.76 5.08
C LEU A 165 2.43 -7.98 3.76
N MET A 166 2.10 -6.69 3.76
CA MET A 166 2.27 -5.82 2.58
C MET A 166 3.72 -5.73 2.13
N THR A 167 4.67 -5.62 3.06
CA THR A 167 6.10 -5.61 2.74
C THR A 167 6.52 -6.90 2.04
N ALA A 168 6.03 -8.05 2.50
CA ALA A 168 6.31 -9.34 1.87
C ALA A 168 5.73 -9.40 0.44
N SER A 169 4.48 -8.99 0.25
CA SER A 169 3.82 -8.97 -1.07
C SER A 169 4.54 -8.05 -2.08
N LEU A 170 4.98 -6.86 -1.66
CA LEU A 170 5.75 -5.95 -2.52
C LEU A 170 7.12 -6.52 -2.89
N THR A 171 7.77 -7.20 -1.95
CA THR A 171 9.07 -7.85 -2.19
C THR A 171 8.93 -8.98 -3.20
N GLU A 172 7.87 -9.78 -3.09
CA GLU A 172 7.57 -10.87 -4.03
C GLU A 172 7.27 -10.31 -5.44
N ALA A 173 6.42 -9.28 -5.55
CA ALA A 173 6.12 -8.61 -6.82
C ALA A 173 7.39 -8.03 -7.47
N GLY A 174 8.26 -7.41 -6.69
CA GLY A 174 9.56 -6.91 -7.15
C GLY A 174 10.47 -8.03 -7.67
N GLY A 175 10.48 -9.18 -7.00
CA GLY A 175 11.19 -10.40 -7.41
C GLY A 175 10.68 -10.96 -8.74
N ALA A 176 9.35 -11.00 -8.93
CA ALA A 176 8.73 -11.43 -10.18
C ALA A 176 9.12 -10.53 -11.36
N LEU A 177 9.12 -9.19 -11.17
CA LEU A 177 9.59 -8.23 -12.18
C LEU A 177 11.07 -8.43 -12.52
N THR A 178 11.91 -8.72 -11.52
CA THR A 178 13.33 -9.02 -11.74
C THR A 178 13.50 -10.25 -12.62
N SER A 179 12.88 -11.37 -12.24
CA SER A 179 12.96 -12.63 -12.97
C SER A 179 12.46 -12.50 -14.41
N TYR A 180 11.47 -11.64 -14.65
CA TYR A 180 10.98 -11.38 -15.99
C TYR A 180 11.95 -10.51 -16.80
N THR A 181 12.51 -9.47 -16.22
CA THR A 181 13.51 -8.61 -16.85
C THR A 181 14.74 -9.41 -17.28
N ASP A 182 15.22 -10.31 -16.43
CA ASP A 182 16.37 -11.16 -16.69
C ASP A 182 16.11 -12.12 -17.87
N ARG A 183 14.90 -12.67 -17.96
CA ARG A 183 14.47 -13.50 -19.12
C ARG A 183 14.42 -12.69 -20.40
N LEU A 184 13.89 -11.46 -20.37
CA LEU A 184 13.82 -10.59 -21.56
C LEU A 184 15.20 -10.18 -22.08
N THR A 185 16.15 -9.96 -21.19
CA THR A 185 17.51 -9.52 -21.56
C THR A 185 18.47 -10.67 -21.82
N GLY A 186 18.04 -11.92 -21.64
CA GLY A 186 18.90 -13.11 -21.81
C GLY A 186 19.96 -13.24 -20.73
N ALA A 187 19.78 -12.58 -19.57
CA ALA A 187 20.75 -12.57 -18.45
C ALA A 187 20.69 -13.85 -17.59
N THR A 188 19.86 -14.83 -17.96
CA THR A 188 19.82 -16.15 -17.30
C THR A 188 20.99 -17.00 -17.80
N SER A 189 22.04 -17.08 -17.00
CA SER A 189 23.11 -18.10 -17.13
C SER A 189 22.70 -19.36 -16.46
#